data_df14a8795fa6eedb9343bf0422c89316
#
_entry.id   df14a8795fa6eedb9343bf0422c89316
#
_cell.length_a   1.000
_cell.length_b   1.000
_cell.length_c   1.000
_cell.angle_alpha   90.00
_cell.angle_beta   90.00
_cell.angle_gamma   90.00
#
_symmetry.space_group_name_H-M   'P 1'
#
loop_
_entity.id
_entity.type
_entity.pdbx_description
1 polymer ?
#
loop_
_entity_poly.entity_id
_entity_poly.type
_entity_poly.pdbx_seq_one_letter_code
_entity_poly.pdbx_strand_id
1 'polypeptide(L)'
;MDFGKGDYAALKKIRDEHIAPATVIEMITASGLRGRGGAGFPTGKKWSFIAGEKSDEKYVICNGDEGDPGAFMDRAIMEEFPHTILEAMQICGYAVGARQGVIYVRAEYPLAVERLQAAIDQAHADGNLGRDFDVTLRLGAGAFVCGEETALINSVMGQRGEPNPRPPYPTTCGLYGKPTVINNVETWANVPNIILYGPENFKNTKIFAVSGAVQKAGLVEVPLGTTIAHVVYDLCGGAKPGHTIKAVQIGGPSGGCIPASLFDTPLDYESIKAVGAILGSGGLVVLDDTTCMVDFAKFFVKFSASESCGKCTPCRIGNQKLGELLDKLTAGKGTADDLKQIESLSQMIIDGSLCGLGQSSPNPVLSAMHYFPDEFAAHLRGECPAGVCFNHYHITDKCVGCGLCASKCPVKAISGAPKTQHHLDPNVCVKCGLCAKICPVHAIKGGNQCK
;
A
#
# COMPACT_ATOMS: atom_id res chain seq x y z
N MET A 1 12.44 15.51 0.02
CA MET A 1 12.93 14.54 -1.00
C MET A 1 13.97 15.25 -1.86
N ASP A 2 15.16 14.70 -1.95
CA ASP A 2 16.21 15.25 -2.83
C ASP A 2 16.75 14.10 -3.70
N PHE A 3 16.15 13.94 -4.87
CA PHE A 3 16.57 12.96 -5.87
C PHE A 3 17.35 13.58 -7.03
N GLY A 4 17.96 14.75 -6.80
CA GLY A 4 18.73 15.46 -7.81
C GLY A 4 17.86 16.28 -8.77
N LYS A 5 18.52 16.90 -9.76
CA LYS A 5 17.89 17.83 -10.69
C LYS A 5 17.28 17.18 -11.93
N GLY A 6 17.50 15.87 -12.13
CA GLY A 6 17.10 15.20 -13.37
C GLY A 6 17.82 15.75 -14.63
N ASP A 7 19.07 16.15 -14.46
CA ASP A 7 19.91 16.76 -15.51
C ASP A 7 20.87 15.75 -16.16
N TYR A 8 20.62 14.46 -15.94
CA TYR A 8 21.42 13.34 -16.44
C TYR A 8 22.91 13.39 -16.08
N ALA A 9 23.24 14.04 -14.97
CA ALA A 9 24.61 14.22 -14.51
C ALA A 9 25.29 12.88 -14.14
N ALA A 10 24.54 11.94 -13.55
CA ALA A 10 25.08 10.61 -13.20
C ALA A 10 25.40 9.80 -14.47
N LEU A 11 24.52 9.82 -15.46
CA LEU A 11 24.74 9.16 -16.75
C LEU A 11 25.93 9.81 -17.49
N LYS A 12 26.04 11.14 -17.44
CA LYS A 12 27.18 11.86 -17.99
C LYS A 12 28.48 11.46 -17.32
N LYS A 13 28.50 11.40 -15.98
CA LYS A 13 29.67 10.94 -15.21
C LYS A 13 30.11 9.55 -15.65
N ILE A 14 29.16 8.59 -15.81
CA ILE A 14 29.47 7.24 -16.28
C ILE A 14 30.17 7.28 -17.65
N ARG A 15 29.73 8.14 -18.58
CA ARG A 15 30.29 8.28 -19.91
C ARG A 15 31.66 8.96 -19.88
N ASP A 16 31.79 10.07 -19.19
CA ASP A 16 33.01 10.89 -19.14
C ASP A 16 34.17 10.15 -18.43
N GLU A 17 33.85 9.43 -17.34
CA GLU A 17 34.82 8.65 -16.58
C GLU A 17 34.98 7.22 -17.08
N HIS A 18 34.28 6.84 -18.14
CA HIS A 18 34.28 5.47 -18.73
C HIS A 18 34.04 4.37 -17.70
N ILE A 19 33.10 4.60 -16.75
CA ILE A 19 32.76 3.63 -15.71
C ILE A 19 32.18 2.38 -16.36
N ALA A 20 32.80 1.23 -16.15
CA ALA A 20 32.38 -0.04 -16.74
C ALA A 20 31.00 -0.49 -16.19
N PRO A 21 30.19 -1.21 -17.00
CA PRO A 21 28.89 -1.74 -16.56
C PRO A 21 28.97 -2.54 -15.24
N ALA A 22 29.98 -3.38 -15.08
CA ALA A 22 30.18 -4.15 -13.84
C ALA A 22 30.43 -3.24 -12.62
N THR A 23 31.21 -2.18 -12.79
CA THR A 23 31.49 -1.20 -11.72
C THR A 23 30.21 -0.46 -11.30
N VAL A 24 29.31 -0.13 -12.22
CA VAL A 24 28.00 0.44 -11.88
C VAL A 24 27.22 -0.51 -10.95
N ILE A 25 27.18 -1.80 -11.28
CA ILE A 25 26.50 -2.82 -10.44
C ILE A 25 27.19 -2.95 -9.08
N GLU A 26 28.52 -2.89 -9.02
CA GLU A 26 29.30 -2.90 -7.78
C GLU A 26 28.98 -1.67 -6.90
N MET A 27 28.87 -0.47 -7.48
CA MET A 27 28.49 0.74 -6.76
C MET A 27 27.09 0.61 -6.14
N ILE A 28 26.09 0.13 -6.92
CA ILE A 28 24.73 -0.11 -6.41
C ILE A 28 24.73 -1.20 -5.31
N THR A 29 25.57 -2.22 -5.45
CA THR A 29 25.69 -3.28 -4.43
C THR A 29 26.31 -2.74 -3.15
N ALA A 30 27.42 -1.99 -3.26
CA ALA A 30 28.13 -1.41 -2.14
C ALA A 30 27.32 -0.35 -1.36
N SER A 31 26.41 0.37 -2.03
CA SER A 31 25.49 1.31 -1.39
C SER A 31 24.50 0.64 -0.44
N GLY A 32 24.28 -0.68 -0.57
CA GLY A 32 23.28 -1.39 0.20
C GLY A 32 21.83 -1.05 -0.16
N LEU A 33 21.59 -0.40 -1.33
CA LEU A 33 20.24 -0.08 -1.77
C LEU A 33 19.38 -1.34 -1.89
N ARG A 34 18.29 -1.37 -1.14
CA ARG A 34 17.25 -2.42 -1.20
C ARG A 34 16.00 -1.88 -1.89
N GLY A 35 15.28 -2.76 -2.56
CA GLY A 35 14.02 -2.42 -3.21
C GLY A 35 13.02 -1.76 -2.27
N ARG A 36 12.45 -0.60 -2.68
CA ARG A 36 11.51 0.22 -1.90
C ARG A 36 10.05 -0.18 -2.06
N GLY A 37 9.75 -1.09 -2.98
CA GLY A 37 8.37 -1.56 -3.23
C GLY A 37 7.82 -2.60 -2.25
N GLY A 38 8.51 -2.86 -1.12
CA GLY A 38 7.99 -3.69 -0.02
C GLY A 38 8.85 -4.88 0.37
N ALA A 39 9.35 -5.66 -0.59
CA ALA A 39 10.11 -6.89 -0.31
C ALA A 39 11.56 -6.66 0.15
N GLY A 40 12.11 -5.47 -0.08
CA GLY A 40 13.47 -5.12 0.36
C GLY A 40 14.58 -5.95 -0.27
N PHE A 41 14.40 -6.50 -1.47
CA PHE A 41 15.44 -7.30 -2.14
C PHE A 41 16.63 -6.41 -2.55
N PRO A 42 17.90 -6.86 -2.35
CA PRO A 42 19.08 -6.06 -2.71
C PRO A 42 19.12 -5.73 -4.21
N THR A 43 19.14 -4.43 -4.53
CA THR A 43 19.01 -3.94 -5.92
C THR A 43 20.19 -4.36 -6.79
N GLY A 44 21.42 -4.18 -6.31
CA GLY A 44 22.61 -4.58 -7.07
C GLY A 44 22.66 -6.08 -7.35
N LYS A 45 22.23 -6.92 -6.40
CA LYS A 45 22.12 -8.37 -6.62
C LYS A 45 21.09 -8.72 -7.71
N LYS A 46 19.95 -8.02 -7.77
CA LYS A 46 18.96 -8.20 -8.85
C LYS A 46 19.57 -7.84 -10.20
N TRP A 47 20.32 -6.74 -10.29
CA TRP A 47 20.98 -6.32 -11.52
C TRP A 47 22.08 -7.30 -11.96
N SER A 48 22.87 -7.85 -11.00
CA SER A 48 23.92 -8.82 -11.34
C SER A 48 23.36 -10.11 -11.97
N PHE A 49 22.19 -10.58 -11.54
CA PHE A 49 21.53 -11.74 -12.13
C PHE A 49 21.27 -11.51 -13.62
N ILE A 50 20.70 -10.36 -13.97
CA ILE A 50 20.34 -10.06 -15.36
C ILE A 50 21.57 -9.75 -16.20
N ALA A 51 22.58 -9.08 -15.65
CA ALA A 51 23.85 -8.84 -16.33
C ALA A 51 24.49 -10.16 -16.79
N GLY A 52 24.40 -11.21 -15.95
CA GLY A 52 24.91 -12.55 -16.24
C GLY A 52 24.14 -13.36 -17.26
N GLU A 53 22.88 -13.01 -17.56
CA GLU A 53 22.06 -13.73 -18.53
C GLU A 53 22.52 -13.46 -19.97
N LYS A 54 22.64 -14.53 -20.76
CA LYS A 54 22.96 -14.45 -22.18
C LYS A 54 21.66 -14.31 -22.97
N SER A 55 21.38 -13.11 -23.43
CA SER A 55 20.20 -12.80 -24.24
C SER A 55 20.50 -11.67 -25.22
N ASP A 56 19.91 -11.75 -26.40
CA ASP A 56 19.96 -10.71 -27.44
C ASP A 56 19.17 -9.44 -27.02
N GLU A 57 18.14 -9.62 -26.22
CA GLU A 57 17.31 -8.56 -25.67
C GLU A 57 17.14 -8.70 -24.16
N LYS A 58 17.10 -7.56 -23.47
CA LYS A 58 16.81 -7.44 -22.05
C LYS A 58 15.95 -6.22 -21.82
N TYR A 59 15.14 -6.23 -20.75
CA TYR A 59 14.19 -5.16 -20.46
C TYR A 59 14.40 -4.61 -19.04
N VAL A 60 14.05 -3.33 -18.89
CA VAL A 60 14.02 -2.62 -17.60
C VAL A 60 12.62 -2.10 -17.37
N ILE A 61 12.02 -2.40 -16.22
CA ILE A 61 10.68 -1.93 -15.88
C ILE A 61 10.71 -1.09 -14.60
N CYS A 62 10.11 0.09 -14.67
CA CYS A 62 9.75 0.88 -13.51
C CYS A 62 8.33 0.51 -13.08
N ASN A 63 8.21 -0.07 -11.89
CA ASN A 63 6.94 -0.41 -11.28
C ASN A 63 6.41 0.77 -10.48
N GLY A 64 5.47 1.50 -11.07
CA GLY A 64 4.70 2.59 -10.46
C GLY A 64 3.26 2.18 -10.11
N ASP A 65 2.99 0.88 -9.91
CA ASP A 65 1.69 0.38 -9.44
C ASP A 65 1.57 0.52 -7.91
N GLU A 66 1.43 1.74 -7.44
CA GLU A 66 1.25 2.08 -6.03
C GLU A 66 -0.23 1.94 -5.64
N GLY A 67 -0.60 0.77 -5.12
CA GLY A 67 -1.99 0.42 -4.82
C GLY A 67 -2.34 0.35 -3.35
N ASP A 68 -1.38 0.50 -2.42
CA ASP A 68 -1.62 0.45 -0.98
C ASP A 68 -2.52 1.60 -0.52
N PRO A 69 -3.61 1.34 0.24
CA PRO A 69 -4.43 2.39 0.82
C PRO A 69 -3.60 3.37 1.67
N GLY A 70 -3.64 4.65 1.29
CA GLY A 70 -2.91 5.73 1.98
C GLY A 70 -1.48 5.96 1.49
N ALA A 71 -0.94 5.14 0.57
CA ALA A 71 0.38 5.36 -0.04
C ALA A 71 0.28 6.32 -1.24
N PHE A 72 1.24 7.26 -1.35
CA PHE A 72 1.35 8.21 -2.47
C PHE A 72 2.77 8.74 -2.67
N MET A 73 3.80 8.04 -2.16
CA MET A 73 5.19 8.43 -2.30
C MET A 73 5.72 8.21 -3.72
N ASP A 74 5.40 7.10 -4.36
CA ASP A 74 5.79 6.81 -5.74
C ASP A 74 5.12 7.80 -6.70
N ARG A 75 3.84 8.11 -6.47
CA ARG A 75 3.12 9.15 -7.18
C ARG A 75 3.86 10.48 -7.10
N ALA A 76 4.24 10.92 -5.90
CA ALA A 76 4.93 12.20 -5.70
C ALA A 76 6.30 12.22 -6.43
N ILE A 77 7.04 11.10 -6.43
CA ILE A 77 8.31 11.00 -7.16
C ILE A 77 8.08 11.07 -8.67
N MET A 78 7.09 10.36 -9.22
CA MET A 78 6.75 10.41 -10.63
C MET A 78 6.29 11.81 -11.09
N GLU A 79 5.60 12.52 -10.22
CA GLU A 79 5.14 13.89 -10.50
C GLU A 79 6.27 14.93 -10.42
N GLU A 80 7.20 14.81 -9.46
CA GLU A 80 8.21 15.85 -9.20
C GLU A 80 9.59 15.53 -9.79
N PHE A 81 9.93 14.25 -10.00
CA PHE A 81 11.27 13.82 -10.42
C PHE A 81 11.24 12.84 -11.62
N PRO A 82 10.44 13.06 -12.69
CA PRO A 82 10.31 12.10 -13.78
C PRO A 82 11.63 11.86 -14.52
N HIS A 83 12.45 12.89 -14.75
CA HIS A 83 13.75 12.74 -15.40
C HIS A 83 14.76 11.93 -14.57
N THR A 84 14.70 11.99 -13.25
CA THR A 84 15.55 11.16 -12.38
C THR A 84 15.24 9.67 -12.56
N ILE A 85 13.94 9.33 -12.76
CA ILE A 85 13.51 7.95 -13.05
C ILE A 85 14.06 7.52 -14.42
N LEU A 86 13.96 8.36 -15.45
CA LEU A 86 14.46 8.08 -16.79
C LEU A 86 15.98 7.87 -16.79
N GLU A 87 16.72 8.73 -16.09
CA GLU A 87 18.17 8.61 -15.91
C GLU A 87 18.55 7.29 -15.24
N ALA A 88 17.86 6.94 -14.13
CA ALA A 88 18.11 5.71 -13.41
C ALA A 88 17.87 4.45 -14.25
N MET A 89 16.80 4.45 -15.05
CA MET A 89 16.49 3.34 -15.96
C MET A 89 17.55 3.20 -17.06
N GLN A 90 18.09 4.31 -17.59
CA GLN A 90 19.19 4.30 -18.55
C GLN A 90 20.48 3.78 -17.93
N ILE A 91 20.81 4.20 -16.70
CA ILE A 91 21.98 3.70 -15.96
C ILE A 91 21.89 2.17 -15.79
N CYS A 92 20.71 1.67 -15.41
CA CYS A 92 20.49 0.24 -15.32
C CYS A 92 20.59 -0.43 -16.70
N GLY A 93 19.96 0.14 -17.73
CA GLY A 93 20.03 -0.36 -19.10
C GLY A 93 21.47 -0.54 -19.55
N TYR A 94 22.31 0.47 -19.33
CA TYR A 94 23.75 0.40 -19.58
C TYR A 94 24.43 -0.73 -18.80
N ALA A 95 24.14 -0.82 -17.50
CA ALA A 95 24.79 -1.77 -16.60
C ALA A 95 24.46 -3.24 -16.92
N VAL A 96 23.23 -3.53 -17.33
CA VAL A 96 22.77 -4.91 -17.61
C VAL A 96 22.72 -5.27 -19.09
N GLY A 97 22.95 -4.29 -19.99
CA GLY A 97 22.89 -4.48 -21.44
C GLY A 97 21.46 -4.48 -21.99
N ALA A 98 20.53 -3.77 -21.36
CA ALA A 98 19.16 -3.57 -21.87
C ALA A 98 19.07 -2.28 -22.68
N ARG A 99 18.21 -2.28 -23.71
CA ARG A 99 17.96 -1.12 -24.59
C ARG A 99 16.53 -0.61 -24.53
N GLN A 100 15.66 -1.31 -23.81
CA GLN A 100 14.24 -1.00 -23.76
C GLN A 100 13.78 -0.92 -22.30
N GLY A 101 13.08 0.16 -21.98
CA GLY A 101 12.46 0.41 -20.71
C GLY A 101 10.94 0.56 -20.82
N VAL A 102 10.23 0.19 -19.75
CA VAL A 102 8.80 0.40 -19.60
C VAL A 102 8.53 1.04 -18.24
N ILE A 103 7.84 2.16 -18.22
CA ILE A 103 7.27 2.70 -16.98
C ILE A 103 5.82 2.26 -16.90
N TYR A 104 5.48 1.49 -15.88
CA TYR A 104 4.12 1.07 -15.60
C TYR A 104 3.55 1.96 -14.50
N VAL A 105 2.50 2.72 -14.81
CA VAL A 105 1.88 3.69 -13.91
C VAL A 105 0.37 3.48 -13.89
N ARG A 106 -0.27 3.72 -12.75
CA ARG A 106 -1.72 3.63 -12.59
C ARG A 106 -2.44 4.70 -13.39
N ALA A 107 -3.54 4.33 -14.07
CA ALA A 107 -4.39 5.29 -14.77
C ALA A 107 -5.05 6.31 -13.81
N GLU A 108 -5.14 6.00 -12.52
CA GLU A 108 -5.65 6.89 -11.47
C GLU A 108 -4.68 8.02 -11.09
N TYR A 109 -3.46 8.05 -11.67
CA TYR A 109 -2.48 9.10 -11.47
C TYR A 109 -2.30 9.96 -12.74
N PRO A 110 -3.33 10.70 -13.18
CA PRO A 110 -3.30 11.40 -14.47
C PRO A 110 -2.17 12.44 -14.56
N LEU A 111 -1.85 13.14 -13.47
CA LEU A 111 -0.76 14.12 -13.45
C LEU A 111 0.61 13.44 -13.57
N ALA A 112 0.82 12.30 -12.92
CA ALA A 112 2.05 11.53 -13.07
C ALA A 112 2.22 11.03 -14.51
N VAL A 113 1.13 10.56 -15.15
CA VAL A 113 1.12 10.14 -16.56
C VAL A 113 1.52 11.31 -17.47
N GLU A 114 0.92 12.48 -17.29
CA GLU A 114 1.21 13.68 -18.07
C GLU A 114 2.68 14.10 -17.93
N ARG A 115 3.18 14.18 -16.68
CA ARG A 115 4.57 14.61 -16.42
C ARG A 115 5.61 13.59 -16.89
N LEU A 116 5.34 12.29 -16.74
CA LEU A 116 6.21 11.24 -17.28
C LEU A 116 6.26 11.28 -18.80
N GLN A 117 5.12 11.45 -19.48
CA GLN A 117 5.09 11.55 -20.94
C GLN A 117 5.85 12.80 -21.42
N ALA A 118 5.62 13.95 -20.79
CA ALA A 118 6.35 15.18 -21.12
C ALA A 118 7.87 15.03 -20.92
N ALA A 119 8.30 14.35 -19.86
CA ALA A 119 9.71 14.08 -19.61
C ALA A 119 10.33 13.12 -20.64
N ILE A 120 9.59 12.11 -21.09
CA ILE A 120 10.02 11.20 -22.16
C ILE A 120 10.19 12.00 -23.46
N ASP A 121 9.21 12.80 -23.84
CA ASP A 121 9.24 13.62 -25.07
C ASP A 121 10.40 14.61 -25.04
N GLN A 122 10.64 15.25 -23.91
CA GLN A 122 11.78 16.16 -23.72
C GLN A 122 13.12 15.41 -23.79
N ALA A 123 13.23 14.23 -23.15
CA ALA A 123 14.45 13.44 -23.17
C ALA A 123 14.80 12.95 -24.60
N HIS A 124 13.78 12.69 -25.44
CA HIS A 124 13.98 12.42 -26.86
C HIS A 124 14.48 13.66 -27.62
N ALA A 125 13.85 14.82 -27.38
CA ALA A 125 14.25 16.07 -28.03
C ALA A 125 15.69 16.48 -27.69
N ASP A 126 16.12 16.23 -26.45
CA ASP A 126 17.46 16.51 -25.95
C ASP A 126 18.49 15.41 -26.32
N GLY A 127 18.07 14.33 -26.98
CA GLY A 127 18.92 13.22 -27.38
C GLY A 127 19.38 12.31 -26.23
N ASN A 128 18.72 12.39 -25.08
CA ASN A 128 18.97 11.53 -23.93
C ASN A 128 18.29 10.15 -24.09
N LEU A 129 17.21 10.04 -24.85
CA LEU A 129 16.51 8.79 -25.19
C LEU A 129 16.50 8.53 -26.71
N GLY A 130 16.20 7.29 -27.10
CA GLY A 130 15.97 6.87 -28.48
C GLY A 130 17.20 6.30 -29.21
N ARG A 131 18.43 6.54 -28.72
CA ARG A 131 19.65 6.05 -29.36
C ARG A 131 20.15 4.74 -28.75
N ASP A 132 20.56 4.77 -27.50
CA ASP A 132 21.16 3.63 -26.80
C ASP A 132 20.14 2.93 -25.90
N PHE A 133 19.16 3.66 -25.43
CA PHE A 133 18.08 3.21 -24.57
C PHE A 133 16.79 4.00 -24.86
N ASP A 134 15.66 3.32 -24.84
CA ASP A 134 14.36 3.95 -25.03
C ASP A 134 13.34 3.53 -23.97
N VAL A 135 12.35 4.39 -23.72
CA VAL A 135 11.36 4.16 -22.67
C VAL A 135 9.95 4.37 -23.22
N THR A 136 9.06 3.43 -22.89
CA THR A 136 7.62 3.54 -23.18
C THR A 136 6.82 3.60 -21.91
N LEU A 137 5.72 4.37 -21.92
CA LEU A 137 4.76 4.45 -20.85
C LEU A 137 3.65 3.41 -21.05
N ARG A 138 3.27 2.68 -19.99
CA ARG A 138 2.14 1.75 -19.95
C ARG A 138 1.22 2.08 -18.79
N LEU A 139 -0.07 2.18 -19.07
CA LEU A 139 -1.09 2.48 -18.09
C LEU A 139 -1.64 1.19 -17.48
N GLY A 140 -1.61 1.11 -16.16
CA GLY A 140 -2.26 0.06 -15.40
C GLY A 140 -3.78 0.31 -15.28
N ALA A 141 -4.56 -0.78 -15.29
CA ALA A 141 -6.02 -0.71 -15.21
C ALA A 141 -6.57 -0.71 -13.76
N GLY A 142 -5.77 -0.28 -12.77
CA GLY A 142 -6.21 -0.09 -11.38
C GLY A 142 -6.26 -1.35 -10.51
N ALA A 143 -5.64 -2.45 -10.93
CA ALA A 143 -5.60 -3.68 -10.14
C ALA A 143 -4.34 -3.72 -9.25
N PHE A 144 -4.53 -3.73 -7.92
CA PHE A 144 -3.43 -3.84 -6.94
C PHE A 144 -2.51 -5.05 -7.17
N VAL A 145 -3.06 -6.16 -7.65
CA VAL A 145 -2.27 -7.36 -7.99
C VAL A 145 -1.20 -7.10 -9.05
N CYS A 146 -1.36 -6.08 -9.90
CA CYS A 146 -0.38 -5.72 -10.94
C CYS A 146 0.91 -5.11 -10.36
N GLY A 147 0.97 -4.81 -9.07
CA GLY A 147 2.22 -4.53 -8.35
C GLY A 147 3.13 -5.75 -8.20
N GLU A 148 2.61 -6.97 -8.30
CA GLU A 148 3.41 -8.19 -8.34
C GLU A 148 4.13 -8.31 -9.69
N GLU A 149 5.44 -8.64 -9.65
CA GLU A 149 6.34 -8.56 -10.83
C GLU A 149 5.82 -9.31 -12.06
N THR A 150 5.30 -10.52 -11.88
CA THR A 150 4.83 -11.36 -13.00
C THR A 150 3.45 -10.94 -13.50
N ALA A 151 2.58 -10.48 -12.60
CA ALA A 151 1.28 -9.92 -12.97
C ALA A 151 1.45 -8.60 -13.75
N LEU A 152 2.41 -7.77 -13.34
CA LEU A 152 2.77 -6.54 -14.06
C LEU A 152 3.26 -6.86 -15.46
N ILE A 153 4.15 -7.84 -15.64
CA ILE A 153 4.63 -8.28 -16.96
C ILE A 153 3.45 -8.73 -17.85
N ASN A 154 2.55 -9.56 -17.31
CA ASN A 154 1.37 -10.00 -18.06
C ASN A 154 0.50 -8.80 -18.49
N SER A 155 0.30 -7.83 -17.61
CA SER A 155 -0.43 -6.60 -17.91
C SER A 155 0.25 -5.76 -19.00
N VAL A 156 1.58 -5.60 -18.94
CA VAL A 156 2.36 -4.90 -19.99
C VAL A 156 2.21 -5.58 -21.36
N MET A 157 2.14 -6.90 -21.38
CA MET A 157 1.90 -7.70 -22.60
C MET A 157 0.45 -7.69 -23.09
N GLY A 158 -0.46 -6.96 -22.42
CA GLY A 158 -1.88 -6.93 -22.76
C GLY A 158 -2.65 -8.19 -22.34
N GLN A 159 -2.06 -9.00 -21.48
CA GLN A 159 -2.69 -10.17 -20.89
C GLN A 159 -3.35 -9.81 -19.56
N ARG A 160 -4.15 -10.74 -19.01
CA ARG A 160 -4.72 -10.56 -17.67
C ARG A 160 -3.61 -10.40 -16.64
N GLY A 161 -3.71 -9.37 -15.80
CA GLY A 161 -2.78 -9.11 -14.71
C GLY A 161 -2.92 -10.14 -13.59
N GLU A 162 -2.34 -11.31 -13.78
CA GLU A 162 -2.32 -12.39 -12.82
C GLU A 162 -0.91 -12.97 -12.67
N PRO A 163 -0.49 -13.37 -11.44
CA PRO A 163 0.84 -13.88 -11.18
C PRO A 163 1.12 -15.22 -11.88
N ASN A 164 2.37 -15.40 -12.29
CA ASN A 164 2.90 -16.67 -12.76
C ASN A 164 3.67 -17.40 -11.67
N PRO A 165 3.71 -18.75 -11.68
CA PRO A 165 4.60 -19.52 -10.82
C PRO A 165 6.07 -19.15 -11.02
N ARG A 166 6.85 -19.18 -9.95
CA ARG A 166 8.30 -19.00 -9.97
C ARG A 166 8.99 -20.23 -9.39
N PRO A 167 10.08 -20.75 -9.97
CA PRO A 167 10.78 -20.35 -11.18
C PRO A 167 10.00 -20.63 -12.49
N PRO A 168 10.32 -19.97 -13.66
CA PRO A 168 11.43 -19.03 -13.81
C PRO A 168 11.13 -17.65 -13.17
N TYR A 169 12.20 -16.95 -12.77
CA TYR A 169 12.10 -15.58 -12.27
C TYR A 169 12.16 -14.58 -13.43
N PRO A 170 11.59 -13.36 -13.30
CA PRO A 170 11.67 -12.34 -14.35
C PRO A 170 13.09 -12.01 -14.79
N THR A 171 14.07 -12.15 -13.89
CA THR A 171 15.49 -11.94 -14.21
C THR A 171 16.01 -12.90 -15.28
N THR A 172 15.37 -14.06 -15.48
CA THR A 172 15.71 -15.05 -16.49
C THR A 172 14.67 -15.08 -17.61
N CYS A 173 13.37 -15.00 -17.27
CA CYS A 173 12.26 -15.10 -18.22
C CYS A 173 11.14 -14.16 -17.80
N GLY A 174 11.21 -12.89 -18.25
CA GLY A 174 10.28 -11.83 -17.93
C GLY A 174 9.48 -11.35 -19.16
N LEU A 175 9.55 -10.05 -19.49
CA LEU A 175 8.81 -9.43 -20.56
C LEU A 175 9.18 -10.08 -21.91
N TYR A 176 8.17 -10.54 -22.64
CA TYR A 176 8.31 -11.30 -23.91
C TYR A 176 9.25 -12.52 -23.82
N GLY A 177 9.33 -13.13 -22.61
CA GLY A 177 10.22 -14.27 -22.37
C GLY A 177 11.70 -13.91 -22.23
N LYS A 178 12.04 -12.63 -22.13
CA LYS A 178 13.42 -12.14 -22.05
C LYS A 178 13.77 -11.71 -20.62
N PRO A 179 15.06 -11.73 -20.22
CA PRO A 179 15.51 -11.26 -18.91
C PRO A 179 15.05 -9.84 -18.65
N THR A 180 14.43 -9.60 -17.49
CA THR A 180 13.80 -8.32 -17.16
C THR A 180 14.14 -7.89 -15.74
N VAL A 181 14.67 -6.65 -15.58
CA VAL A 181 14.79 -5.97 -14.30
C VAL A 181 13.47 -5.27 -13.99
N ILE A 182 12.93 -5.47 -12.79
CA ILE A 182 11.79 -4.72 -12.30
C ILE A 182 12.16 -4.10 -10.96
N ASN A 183 12.13 -2.78 -10.86
CA ASN A 183 12.30 -2.05 -9.61
C ASN A 183 11.14 -1.05 -9.42
N ASN A 184 10.83 -0.75 -8.17
CA ASN A 184 9.87 0.27 -7.77
C ASN A 184 10.40 1.69 -8.05
N VAL A 185 9.52 2.67 -8.14
CA VAL A 185 9.82 4.09 -8.44
C VAL A 185 10.84 4.70 -7.49
N GLU A 186 10.62 4.59 -6.16
CA GLU A 186 11.56 5.12 -5.16
C GLU A 186 12.93 4.46 -5.25
N THR A 187 12.97 3.17 -5.61
CA THR A 187 14.24 2.47 -5.85
C THR A 187 15.01 3.10 -6.99
N TRP A 188 14.35 3.38 -8.13
CA TRP A 188 14.96 4.05 -9.26
C TRP A 188 15.48 5.44 -8.91
N ALA A 189 14.68 6.23 -8.21
CA ALA A 189 15.02 7.61 -7.86
C ALA A 189 16.32 7.74 -7.02
N ASN A 190 16.69 6.70 -6.29
CA ASN A 190 17.95 6.68 -5.52
C ASN A 190 19.21 6.40 -6.35
N VAL A 191 19.09 5.79 -7.52
CA VAL A 191 20.24 5.32 -8.32
C VAL A 191 21.17 6.47 -8.76
N PRO A 192 20.70 7.59 -9.32
CA PRO A 192 21.59 8.66 -9.78
C PRO A 192 22.46 9.23 -8.66
N ASN A 193 21.89 9.44 -7.47
CA ASN A 193 22.65 9.97 -6.33
C ASN A 193 23.78 9.02 -5.87
N ILE A 194 23.57 7.70 -5.94
CA ILE A 194 24.62 6.73 -5.63
C ILE A 194 25.79 6.83 -6.61
N ILE A 195 25.49 7.01 -7.89
CA ILE A 195 26.53 7.16 -8.93
C ILE A 195 27.27 8.50 -8.79
N LEU A 196 26.54 9.59 -8.51
CA LEU A 196 27.12 10.93 -8.39
C LEU A 196 28.04 11.07 -7.19
N TYR A 197 27.57 10.65 -6.04
CA TYR A 197 28.21 10.94 -4.76
C TYR A 197 29.00 9.78 -4.18
N GLY A 198 28.90 8.60 -4.78
CA GLY A 198 29.55 7.37 -4.29
C GLY A 198 28.66 6.57 -3.33
N PRO A 199 28.82 5.25 -3.31
CA PRO A 199 28.01 4.36 -2.46
C PRO A 199 28.20 4.61 -0.96
N GLU A 200 29.36 5.08 -0.53
CA GLU A 200 29.70 5.39 0.85
C GLU A 200 28.95 6.61 1.40
N ASN A 201 28.49 7.49 0.52
CA ASN A 201 27.72 8.70 0.88
C ASN A 201 26.21 8.49 0.76
N PHE A 202 25.75 7.29 0.42
CA PHE A 202 24.33 6.98 0.31
C PHE A 202 23.67 6.93 1.70
N LYS A 203 22.78 7.89 1.95
CA LYS A 203 22.11 8.04 3.26
C LYS A 203 21.10 6.94 3.60
N ASN A 204 20.77 6.08 2.65
CA ASN A 204 19.82 4.97 2.80
C ASN A 204 18.49 5.39 3.46
N THR A 205 17.93 6.51 3.00
CA THR A 205 16.64 7.01 3.47
C THR A 205 15.49 6.23 2.86
N LYS A 206 14.30 6.36 3.47
CA LYS A 206 13.03 5.88 2.94
C LYS A 206 11.94 6.93 3.14
N ILE A 207 11.07 7.05 2.14
CA ILE A 207 9.89 7.92 2.23
C ILE A 207 8.73 7.11 2.80
N PHE A 208 8.04 7.72 3.78
CA PHE A 208 6.81 7.20 4.36
C PHE A 208 5.65 8.15 4.06
N ALA A 209 4.54 7.58 3.56
CA ALA A 209 3.27 8.29 3.46
C ALA A 209 2.51 8.10 4.77
N VAL A 210 2.57 9.11 5.64
CA VAL A 210 1.92 9.09 6.95
C VAL A 210 0.52 9.68 6.85
N SER A 211 -0.48 8.91 7.27
CA SER A 211 -1.89 9.30 7.20
C SER A 211 -2.66 8.83 8.44
N GLY A 212 -3.98 9.08 8.48
CA GLY A 212 -4.84 8.65 9.57
C GLY A 212 -4.95 9.65 10.72
N ALA A 213 -4.83 9.18 11.95
CA ALA A 213 -5.15 9.93 13.17
C ALA A 213 -3.98 10.75 13.73
N VAL A 214 -3.21 11.40 12.86
CA VAL A 214 -2.11 12.31 13.24
C VAL A 214 -2.49 13.78 13.03
N GLN A 215 -1.77 14.70 13.68
CA GLN A 215 -1.96 16.13 13.50
C GLN A 215 -1.48 16.61 12.12
N LYS A 216 -0.36 16.07 11.64
CA LYS A 216 0.26 16.42 10.35
C LYS A 216 0.42 15.16 9.51
N ALA A 217 -0.46 14.96 8.55
CA ALA A 217 -0.34 13.92 7.54
C ALA A 217 0.50 14.42 6.36
N GLY A 218 1.23 13.52 5.69
CA GLY A 218 2.05 13.87 4.54
C GLY A 218 3.18 12.87 4.28
N LEU A 219 4.12 13.27 3.43
CA LEU A 219 5.32 12.50 3.16
C LEU A 219 6.44 12.89 4.12
N VAL A 220 7.08 11.89 4.69
CA VAL A 220 8.22 12.03 5.60
C VAL A 220 9.37 11.17 5.08
N GLU A 221 10.52 11.80 4.82
CA GLU A 221 11.74 11.08 4.45
C GLU A 221 12.65 10.99 5.66
N VAL A 222 13.00 9.77 6.06
CA VAL A 222 13.87 9.48 7.20
C VAL A 222 14.87 8.39 6.88
N PRO A 223 16.05 8.34 7.53
CA PRO A 223 16.94 7.20 7.46
C PRO A 223 16.24 5.91 7.88
N LEU A 224 16.51 4.80 7.20
CA LEU A 224 16.08 3.48 7.68
C LEU A 224 16.68 3.23 9.07
N GLY A 225 15.85 2.67 9.98
CA GLY A 225 16.22 2.53 11.39
C GLY A 225 15.71 3.65 12.29
N THR A 226 15.12 4.72 11.75
CA THR A 226 14.36 5.71 12.54
C THR A 226 13.16 5.02 13.22
N THR A 227 12.89 5.34 14.47
CA THR A 227 11.80 4.70 15.22
C THR A 227 10.42 5.16 14.75
N ILE A 228 9.41 4.30 14.88
CA ILE A 228 8.01 4.67 14.65
C ILE A 228 7.62 5.87 15.53
N ALA A 229 8.07 5.90 16.79
CA ALA A 229 7.80 6.99 17.73
C ALA A 229 8.26 8.33 17.18
N HIS A 230 9.50 8.41 16.67
CA HIS A 230 10.03 9.66 16.10
C HIS A 230 9.18 10.15 14.92
N VAL A 231 8.80 9.27 14.01
CA VAL A 231 7.96 9.64 12.86
C VAL A 231 6.58 10.11 13.32
N VAL A 232 5.93 9.36 14.21
CA VAL A 232 4.54 9.63 14.60
C VAL A 232 4.42 10.82 15.53
N TYR A 233 5.27 10.91 16.55
CA TYR A 233 5.16 11.96 17.58
C TYR A 233 5.93 13.22 17.21
N ASP A 234 7.20 13.11 16.84
CA ASP A 234 8.05 14.28 16.66
C ASP A 234 7.81 14.94 15.30
N LEU A 235 7.72 14.17 14.21
CA LEU A 235 7.57 14.69 12.86
C LEU A 235 6.10 14.98 12.52
N CYS A 236 5.18 14.07 12.87
CA CYS A 236 3.75 14.19 12.55
C CYS A 236 2.91 14.80 13.68
N GLY A 237 3.51 15.15 14.83
CA GLY A 237 2.89 15.88 15.92
C GLY A 237 1.97 15.04 16.83
N GLY A 238 1.97 13.70 16.70
CA GLY A 238 1.19 12.80 17.53
C GLY A 238 -0.30 12.82 17.22
N ALA A 239 -1.09 12.40 18.22
CA ALA A 239 -2.56 12.32 18.15
C ALA A 239 -3.20 13.68 17.96
N LYS A 240 -4.39 13.70 17.37
CA LYS A 240 -5.27 14.89 17.37
C LYS A 240 -5.69 15.21 18.80
N PRO A 241 -5.98 16.49 19.12
CA PRO A 241 -6.38 16.89 20.47
C PRO A 241 -7.58 16.07 21.00
N GLY A 242 -7.46 15.57 22.22
CA GLY A 242 -8.49 14.76 22.88
C GLY A 242 -8.45 13.27 22.55
N HIS A 243 -7.50 12.82 21.73
CA HIS A 243 -7.32 11.41 21.36
C HIS A 243 -5.95 10.88 21.75
N THR A 244 -5.82 9.56 21.82
CA THR A 244 -4.57 8.85 22.05
C THR A 244 -4.26 7.92 20.89
N ILE A 245 -2.99 7.81 20.51
CA ILE A 245 -2.59 6.87 19.46
C ILE A 245 -2.63 5.45 20.02
N LYS A 246 -3.26 4.57 19.29
CA LYS A 246 -3.48 3.17 19.61
C LYS A 246 -2.49 2.25 18.91
N ALA A 247 -2.31 2.47 17.62
CA ALA A 247 -1.46 1.65 16.76
C ALA A 247 -1.06 2.39 15.48
N VAL A 248 -0.17 1.78 14.71
CA VAL A 248 0.04 2.09 13.30
C VAL A 248 -0.21 0.85 12.46
N GLN A 249 -0.77 1.03 11.26
CA GLN A 249 -0.73 0.05 10.19
C GLN A 249 0.43 0.40 9.29
N ILE A 250 1.30 -0.56 9.00
CA ILE A 250 2.43 -0.41 8.09
C ILE A 250 2.42 -1.52 7.04
N GLY A 251 2.89 -1.22 5.82
CA GLY A 251 2.97 -2.18 4.72
C GLY A 251 1.64 -2.48 4.02
N GLY A 252 0.66 -1.58 4.17
CA GLY A 252 -0.63 -1.69 3.49
C GLY A 252 -1.37 -3.00 3.79
N PRO A 253 -2.11 -3.57 2.81
CA PRO A 253 -2.87 -4.80 2.99
C PRO A 253 -2.00 -6.03 3.26
N SER A 254 -0.72 -5.96 2.92
CA SER A 254 0.26 -7.05 3.13
C SER A 254 0.95 -6.98 4.49
N GLY A 255 0.83 -5.85 5.17
CA GLY A 255 1.51 -5.56 6.42
C GLY A 255 0.72 -5.97 7.65
N GLY A 256 0.95 -5.27 8.77
CA GLY A 256 0.27 -5.55 10.03
C GLY A 256 0.14 -4.30 10.89
N CYS A 257 -0.66 -4.38 11.94
CA CYS A 257 -0.73 -3.32 12.94
C CYS A 257 0.33 -3.52 14.02
N ILE A 258 0.93 -2.41 14.46
CA ILE A 258 1.93 -2.36 15.55
C ILE A 258 1.33 -1.46 16.64
N PRO A 259 1.15 -1.95 17.88
CA PRO A 259 0.58 -1.15 18.96
C PRO A 259 1.53 -0.05 19.42
N ALA A 260 1.00 1.02 20.00
CA ALA A 260 1.79 2.17 20.47
C ALA A 260 2.88 1.80 21.48
N SER A 261 2.70 0.71 22.24
CA SER A 261 3.71 0.17 23.17
C SER A 261 4.99 -0.34 22.49
N LEU A 262 4.97 -0.55 21.17
CA LEU A 262 6.11 -1.01 20.38
C LEU A 262 6.66 0.07 19.42
N PHE A 263 6.35 1.34 19.64
CA PHE A 263 6.77 2.42 18.74
C PHE A 263 8.28 2.75 18.79
N ASP A 264 9.02 2.19 19.75
CA ASP A 264 10.48 2.22 19.74
C ASP A 264 11.09 1.31 18.66
N THR A 265 10.27 0.50 17.97
CA THR A 265 10.70 -0.35 16.86
C THR A 265 11.27 0.49 15.72
N PRO A 266 12.49 0.19 15.26
CA PRO A 266 13.08 0.84 14.09
C PRO A 266 12.31 0.53 12.81
N LEU A 267 12.16 1.51 11.94
CA LEU A 267 11.58 1.38 10.60
C LEU A 267 12.63 0.81 9.64
N ASP A 268 12.90 -0.48 9.78
CA ASP A 268 13.72 -1.28 8.87
C ASP A 268 13.05 -2.64 8.60
N TYR A 269 13.56 -3.38 7.61
CA TYR A 269 12.92 -4.62 7.14
C TYR A 269 12.94 -5.72 8.19
N GLU A 270 14.01 -5.82 8.96
CA GLU A 270 14.24 -6.87 9.94
C GLU A 270 13.45 -6.61 11.23
N SER A 271 13.52 -5.39 11.74
CA SER A 271 12.84 -4.98 12.99
C SER A 271 11.32 -5.01 12.84
N ILE A 272 10.79 -4.50 11.73
CA ILE A 272 9.35 -4.55 11.45
C ILE A 272 8.86 -5.99 11.27
N LYS A 273 9.66 -6.85 10.64
CA LYS A 273 9.34 -8.27 10.50
C LYS A 273 9.33 -8.98 11.87
N ALA A 274 10.23 -8.63 12.78
CA ALA A 274 10.31 -9.22 14.10
C ALA A 274 9.05 -8.97 14.96
N VAL A 275 8.34 -7.85 14.71
CA VAL A 275 7.05 -7.53 15.36
C VAL A 275 5.84 -8.00 14.53
N GLY A 276 6.02 -8.91 13.59
CA GLY A 276 4.93 -9.55 12.84
C GLY A 276 4.30 -8.68 11.74
N ALA A 277 4.98 -7.61 11.30
CA ALA A 277 4.53 -6.76 10.22
C ALA A 277 5.50 -6.78 9.02
N ILE A 278 5.16 -6.08 7.95
CA ILE A 278 6.01 -5.89 6.77
C ILE A 278 6.18 -4.39 6.56
N LEU A 279 7.41 -3.92 6.31
CA LEU A 279 7.68 -2.49 6.07
C LEU A 279 6.89 -1.97 4.86
N GLY A 280 6.72 -2.80 3.85
CA GLY A 280 5.95 -2.47 2.66
C GLY A 280 6.59 -1.38 1.82
N SER A 281 5.78 -0.72 1.02
CA SER A 281 6.18 0.39 0.16
C SER A 281 6.43 1.69 0.94
N GLY A 282 5.94 1.80 2.19
CA GLY A 282 6.11 2.97 3.06
C GLY A 282 4.79 3.66 3.46
N GLY A 283 3.64 3.04 3.17
CA GLY A 283 2.38 3.49 3.73
C GLY A 283 2.35 3.25 5.24
N LEU A 284 2.07 4.31 6.02
CA LEU A 284 1.96 4.28 7.47
C LEU A 284 0.67 4.99 7.90
N VAL A 285 -0.32 4.21 8.32
CA VAL A 285 -1.62 4.72 8.75
C VAL A 285 -1.70 4.68 10.28
N VAL A 286 -1.84 5.85 10.89
CA VAL A 286 -1.93 5.99 12.34
C VAL A 286 -3.38 5.82 12.80
N LEU A 287 -3.58 4.99 13.80
CA LEU A 287 -4.86 4.62 14.38
C LEU A 287 -4.95 5.16 15.81
N ASP A 288 -6.10 5.73 16.20
CA ASP A 288 -6.35 6.26 17.52
C ASP A 288 -7.36 5.42 18.32
N ASP A 289 -7.68 5.87 19.51
CA ASP A 289 -8.63 5.25 20.42
C ASP A 289 -10.05 5.09 19.86
N THR A 290 -10.42 5.82 18.81
CA THR A 290 -11.72 5.68 18.13
C THR A 290 -11.74 4.55 17.10
N THR A 291 -10.60 3.91 16.82
CA THR A 291 -10.49 2.84 15.83
C THR A 291 -10.83 1.49 16.45
N CYS A 292 -11.81 0.79 15.90
CA CYS A 292 -12.10 -0.62 16.23
C CYS A 292 -11.15 -1.54 15.45
N MET A 293 -10.36 -2.36 16.15
CA MET A 293 -9.37 -3.23 15.52
C MET A 293 -9.99 -4.41 14.76
N VAL A 294 -11.21 -4.82 15.12
CA VAL A 294 -11.96 -5.85 14.35
C VAL A 294 -12.48 -5.29 13.01
N ASP A 295 -13.02 -4.07 13.02
CA ASP A 295 -13.48 -3.38 11.81
C ASP A 295 -12.31 -2.98 10.90
N PHE A 296 -11.20 -2.56 11.50
CA PHE A 296 -9.92 -2.33 10.81
C PHE A 296 -9.43 -3.59 10.09
N ALA A 297 -9.35 -4.73 10.78
CA ALA A 297 -8.96 -6.01 10.18
C ALA A 297 -9.89 -6.41 9.02
N LYS A 298 -11.21 -6.23 9.21
CA LYS A 298 -12.22 -6.47 8.18
C LYS A 298 -12.00 -5.61 6.93
N PHE A 299 -11.65 -4.34 7.09
CA PHE A 299 -11.37 -3.44 5.97
C PHE A 299 -10.27 -3.99 5.06
N PHE A 300 -9.13 -4.39 5.63
CA PHE A 300 -7.99 -4.89 4.85
C PHE A 300 -8.25 -6.26 4.21
N VAL A 301 -8.96 -7.15 4.92
CA VAL A 301 -9.35 -8.44 4.34
C VAL A 301 -10.31 -8.25 3.17
N LYS A 302 -11.30 -7.37 3.29
CA LYS A 302 -12.24 -7.06 2.18
C LYS A 302 -11.53 -6.38 1.02
N PHE A 303 -10.59 -5.48 1.28
CA PHE A 303 -9.74 -4.91 0.25
C PHE A 303 -8.97 -6.02 -0.49
N SER A 304 -8.27 -6.90 0.22
CA SER A 304 -7.53 -8.01 -0.40
C SER A 304 -8.43 -8.97 -1.18
N ALA A 305 -9.67 -9.19 -0.72
CA ALA A 305 -10.66 -10.00 -1.43
C ALA A 305 -11.09 -9.34 -2.74
N SER A 306 -11.31 -8.01 -2.76
CA SER A 306 -11.69 -7.26 -3.97
C SER A 306 -10.55 -7.17 -4.98
N GLU A 307 -9.31 -7.14 -4.52
CA GLU A 307 -8.10 -7.03 -5.35
C GLU A 307 -7.52 -8.38 -5.79
N SER A 308 -8.12 -9.48 -5.35
CA SER A 308 -7.68 -10.82 -5.75
C SER A 308 -7.88 -11.04 -7.26
N CYS A 309 -6.82 -11.48 -7.97
CA CYS A 309 -6.93 -11.85 -9.38
C CYS A 309 -7.82 -13.09 -9.61
N GLY A 310 -8.17 -13.83 -8.56
CA GLY A 310 -9.04 -15.00 -8.62
C GLY A 310 -8.37 -16.30 -9.09
N LYS A 311 -7.06 -16.32 -9.35
CA LYS A 311 -6.34 -17.50 -9.88
C LYS A 311 -6.32 -18.66 -8.89
N CYS A 312 -5.88 -18.43 -7.64
CA CYS A 312 -5.77 -19.50 -6.64
C CYS A 312 -6.96 -19.49 -5.66
N THR A 313 -7.49 -20.67 -5.38
CA THR A 313 -8.69 -20.84 -4.52
C THR A 313 -8.49 -20.31 -3.10
N PRO A 314 -7.35 -20.54 -2.41
CA PRO A 314 -7.16 -20.01 -1.05
C PRO A 314 -7.29 -18.49 -0.98
N CYS A 315 -6.70 -17.75 -1.91
CA CYS A 315 -6.85 -16.30 -1.97
C CYS A 315 -8.29 -15.90 -2.34
N ARG A 316 -8.84 -16.42 -3.45
CA ARG A 316 -10.16 -16.03 -3.98
C ARG A 316 -11.30 -16.31 -2.99
N ILE A 317 -11.40 -17.56 -2.51
CA ILE A 317 -12.49 -17.99 -1.63
C ILE A 317 -12.16 -17.73 -0.17
N GLY A 318 -10.89 -17.98 0.22
CA GLY A 318 -10.46 -17.82 1.61
C GLY A 318 -10.64 -16.39 2.12
N ASN A 319 -10.19 -15.36 1.36
CA ASN A 319 -10.39 -13.97 1.77
C ASN A 319 -11.87 -13.56 1.87
N GLN A 320 -12.73 -14.08 0.98
CA GLN A 320 -14.18 -13.84 1.09
C GLN A 320 -14.73 -14.44 2.39
N LYS A 321 -14.38 -15.69 2.70
CA LYS A 321 -14.82 -16.38 3.93
C LYS A 321 -14.26 -15.73 5.18
N LEU A 322 -13.01 -15.28 5.15
CA LEU A 322 -12.40 -14.52 6.23
C LEU A 322 -13.16 -13.21 6.47
N GLY A 323 -13.53 -12.50 5.39
CA GLY A 323 -14.35 -11.29 5.45
C GLY A 323 -15.75 -11.56 6.04
N GLU A 324 -16.41 -12.67 5.68
CA GLU A 324 -17.72 -13.07 6.24
C GLU A 324 -17.64 -13.34 7.75
N LEU A 325 -16.56 -13.99 8.23
CA LEU A 325 -16.34 -14.22 9.66
C LEU A 325 -16.15 -12.89 10.42
N LEU A 326 -15.39 -11.96 9.86
CA LEU A 326 -15.23 -10.62 10.43
C LEU A 326 -16.53 -9.80 10.38
N ASP A 327 -17.37 -9.98 9.36
CA ASP A 327 -18.72 -9.40 9.32
C ASP A 327 -19.61 -9.95 10.46
N LYS A 328 -19.52 -11.25 10.76
CA LYS A 328 -20.24 -11.83 11.93
C LYS A 328 -19.79 -11.20 13.24
N LEU A 329 -18.48 -11.05 13.45
CA LEU A 329 -17.92 -10.40 14.64
C LEU A 329 -18.41 -8.96 14.76
N THR A 330 -18.29 -8.16 13.71
CA THR A 330 -18.70 -6.74 13.72
C THR A 330 -20.22 -6.53 13.74
N ALA A 331 -21.01 -7.59 13.49
CA ALA A 331 -22.46 -7.60 13.67
C ALA A 331 -22.92 -8.12 15.05
N GLY A 332 -22.00 -8.47 15.97
CA GLY A 332 -22.34 -9.04 17.27
C GLY A 332 -22.87 -10.46 17.23
N LYS A 333 -22.59 -11.18 16.16
CA LYS A 333 -23.03 -12.58 15.92
C LYS A 333 -21.88 -13.58 15.95
N GLY A 334 -20.68 -13.12 16.27
CA GLY A 334 -19.46 -13.94 16.34
C GLY A 334 -19.49 -14.90 17.53
N THR A 335 -18.78 -16.02 17.36
CA THR A 335 -18.59 -17.05 18.37
C THR A 335 -17.09 -17.31 18.59
N ALA A 336 -16.73 -17.99 19.69
CA ALA A 336 -15.35 -18.40 19.93
C ALA A 336 -14.83 -19.35 18.85
N ASP A 337 -15.70 -20.15 18.22
CA ASP A 337 -15.31 -21.02 17.11
C ASP A 337 -15.04 -20.23 15.83
N ASP A 338 -15.70 -19.10 15.62
CA ASP A 338 -15.37 -18.21 14.49
C ASP A 338 -13.95 -17.64 14.62
N LEU A 339 -13.46 -17.32 15.82
CA LEU A 339 -12.07 -16.89 16.02
C LEU A 339 -11.06 -17.97 15.64
N LYS A 340 -11.31 -19.24 16.05
CA LYS A 340 -10.47 -20.36 15.64
C LYS A 340 -10.50 -20.60 14.13
N GLN A 341 -11.68 -20.41 13.52
CA GLN A 341 -11.80 -20.50 12.05
C GLN A 341 -11.03 -19.39 11.34
N ILE A 342 -11.02 -18.17 11.88
CA ILE A 342 -10.22 -17.06 11.34
C ILE A 342 -8.74 -17.44 11.34
N GLU A 343 -8.21 -17.98 12.44
CA GLU A 343 -6.80 -18.40 12.53
C GLU A 343 -6.46 -19.51 11.54
N SER A 344 -7.24 -20.60 11.53
CA SER A 344 -6.99 -21.74 10.66
C SER A 344 -7.14 -21.41 9.17
N LEU A 345 -8.14 -20.60 8.83
CA LEU A 345 -8.37 -20.13 7.46
C LEU A 345 -7.25 -19.18 7.02
N SER A 346 -6.80 -18.29 7.91
CA SER A 346 -5.67 -17.41 7.65
C SER A 346 -4.40 -18.21 7.29
N GLN A 347 -4.09 -19.24 8.06
CA GLN A 347 -2.95 -20.10 7.77
C GLN A 347 -3.10 -20.82 6.42
N MET A 348 -4.30 -21.34 6.10
CA MET A 348 -4.58 -21.97 4.80
C MET A 348 -4.40 -20.98 3.64
N ILE A 349 -4.81 -19.72 3.79
CA ILE A 349 -4.62 -18.69 2.77
C ILE A 349 -3.13 -18.41 2.57
N ILE A 350 -2.36 -18.27 3.66
CA ILE A 350 -0.92 -18.03 3.62
C ILE A 350 -0.20 -19.15 2.87
N ASP A 351 -0.44 -20.40 3.27
CA ASP A 351 0.29 -21.56 2.75
C ASP A 351 -0.11 -21.94 1.33
N GLY A 352 -1.38 -21.75 0.98
CA GLY A 352 -1.93 -22.19 -0.30
C GLY A 352 -1.97 -21.14 -1.41
N SER A 353 -1.65 -19.86 -1.13
CA SER A 353 -1.70 -18.81 -2.13
C SER A 353 -0.44 -18.74 -2.98
N LEU A 354 -0.62 -18.44 -4.28
CA LEU A 354 0.46 -18.42 -5.26
C LEU A 354 1.41 -17.23 -5.08
N CYS A 355 0.90 -16.04 -4.77
CA CYS A 355 1.68 -14.79 -4.71
C CYS A 355 1.55 -14.08 -3.37
N GLY A 356 2.40 -13.05 -3.20
CA GLY A 356 2.46 -12.24 -1.98
C GLY A 356 1.12 -11.65 -1.55
N LEU A 357 0.23 -11.28 -2.49
CA LEU A 357 -1.08 -10.72 -2.13
C LEU A 357 -1.86 -11.70 -1.24
N GLY A 358 -2.07 -12.94 -1.67
CA GLY A 358 -2.77 -13.92 -0.86
C GLY A 358 -1.97 -14.37 0.36
N GLN A 359 -0.65 -14.58 0.22
CA GLN A 359 0.22 -15.02 1.30
C GLN A 359 0.29 -14.02 2.47
N SER A 360 0.00 -12.75 2.24
CA SER A 360 0.06 -11.70 3.26
C SER A 360 -1.30 -11.10 3.62
N SER A 361 -2.37 -11.37 2.86
CA SER A 361 -3.70 -10.80 3.12
C SER A 361 -4.26 -11.05 4.52
N PRO A 362 -3.92 -12.15 5.24
CA PRO A 362 -4.35 -12.35 6.62
C PRO A 362 -3.54 -11.57 7.68
N ASN A 363 -2.38 -11.00 7.33
CA ASN A 363 -1.52 -10.33 8.31
C ASN A 363 -2.24 -9.23 9.13
N PRO A 364 -3.06 -8.35 8.54
CA PRO A 364 -3.78 -7.34 9.32
C PRO A 364 -4.72 -7.93 10.36
N VAL A 365 -5.39 -9.05 10.07
CA VAL A 365 -6.28 -9.69 11.05
C VAL A 365 -5.49 -10.45 12.11
N LEU A 366 -4.44 -11.18 11.73
CA LEU A 366 -3.61 -11.93 12.68
C LEU A 366 -2.87 -11.00 13.63
N SER A 367 -2.29 -9.90 13.16
CA SER A 367 -1.66 -8.89 14.01
C SER A 367 -2.65 -8.18 14.91
N ALA A 368 -3.86 -7.86 14.41
CA ALA A 368 -4.91 -7.27 15.23
C ALA A 368 -5.39 -8.23 16.33
N MET A 369 -5.58 -9.52 16.04
CA MET A 369 -5.93 -10.53 17.04
C MET A 369 -4.81 -10.71 18.08
N HIS A 370 -3.56 -10.69 17.65
CA HIS A 370 -2.40 -10.86 18.53
C HIS A 370 -2.22 -9.70 19.50
N TYR A 371 -2.31 -8.46 19.03
CA TYR A 371 -2.05 -7.28 19.84
C TYR A 371 -3.28 -6.70 20.55
N PHE A 372 -4.48 -7.02 20.08
CA PHE A 372 -5.75 -6.50 20.61
C PHE A 372 -6.76 -7.62 20.89
N PRO A 373 -6.37 -8.72 21.58
CA PRO A 373 -7.24 -9.88 21.80
C PRO A 373 -8.50 -9.51 22.59
N ASP A 374 -8.41 -8.52 23.48
CA ASP A 374 -9.54 -8.07 24.30
C ASP A 374 -10.65 -7.42 23.47
N GLU A 375 -10.31 -6.75 22.36
CA GLU A 375 -11.33 -6.20 21.44
C GLU A 375 -12.08 -7.30 20.70
N PHE A 376 -11.38 -8.35 20.27
CA PHE A 376 -12.04 -9.52 19.66
C PHE A 376 -12.92 -10.24 20.68
N ALA A 377 -12.46 -10.43 21.91
CA ALA A 377 -13.26 -11.02 22.99
C ALA A 377 -14.49 -10.15 23.35
N ALA A 378 -14.36 -8.81 23.34
CA ALA A 378 -15.48 -7.91 23.55
C ALA A 378 -16.54 -8.07 22.45
N HIS A 379 -16.14 -8.23 21.18
CA HIS A 379 -17.08 -8.43 20.08
C HIS A 379 -17.87 -9.74 20.20
N LEU A 380 -17.32 -10.79 20.84
CA LEU A 380 -18.09 -12.01 21.16
C LEU A 380 -19.20 -11.76 22.18
N ARG A 381 -19.07 -10.73 23.02
CA ARG A 381 -20.09 -10.32 24.00
C ARG A 381 -21.05 -9.25 23.46
N GLY A 382 -20.92 -8.88 22.17
CA GLY A 382 -21.72 -7.79 21.57
C GLY A 382 -21.25 -6.40 22.00
N GLU A 383 -19.99 -6.25 22.44
CA GLU A 383 -19.39 -4.99 22.86
C GLU A 383 -18.34 -4.54 21.84
N CYS A 384 -18.33 -3.25 21.48
CA CYS A 384 -17.27 -2.64 20.70
C CYS A 384 -16.64 -1.50 21.51
N PRO A 385 -15.42 -1.67 22.03
CA PRO A 385 -14.79 -0.64 22.89
C PRO A 385 -14.65 0.72 22.22
N ALA A 386 -14.39 0.73 20.90
CA ALA A 386 -14.32 1.96 20.11
C ALA A 386 -15.72 2.52 19.70
N GLY A 387 -16.80 1.81 20.02
CA GLY A 387 -18.16 2.25 19.68
C GLY A 387 -18.49 2.29 18.18
N VAL A 388 -17.71 1.60 17.34
CA VAL A 388 -17.86 1.65 15.87
C VAL A 388 -18.88 0.64 15.36
N CYS A 389 -18.83 -0.62 15.85
CA CYS A 389 -19.55 -1.74 15.26
C CYS A 389 -21.04 -1.82 15.63
N PHE A 390 -21.35 -1.71 16.91
CA PHE A 390 -22.70 -1.95 17.44
C PHE A 390 -23.50 -0.67 17.71
N ASN A 391 -22.89 0.48 17.50
CA ASN A 391 -23.54 1.77 17.76
C ASN A 391 -24.34 2.21 16.52
N HIS A 392 -25.41 1.45 16.24
CA HIS A 392 -26.39 1.83 15.23
C HIS A 392 -27.39 2.83 15.79
N TYR A 393 -27.74 3.84 14.99
CA TYR A 393 -28.90 4.66 15.33
C TYR A 393 -30.14 3.79 15.34
N HIS A 394 -31.00 4.01 16.35
CA HIS A 394 -32.32 3.40 16.43
C HIS A 394 -33.36 4.45 16.82
N ILE A 395 -34.58 4.25 16.42
CA ILE A 395 -35.68 5.16 16.70
C ILE A 395 -36.48 4.58 17.86
N THR A 396 -36.51 5.34 18.97
CA THR A 396 -37.21 4.93 20.20
C THR A 396 -38.69 5.17 20.08
N ASP A 397 -39.44 4.66 21.07
CA ASP A 397 -40.92 4.86 21.28
C ASP A 397 -41.33 6.34 21.43
N LYS A 398 -40.36 7.25 21.71
CA LYS A 398 -40.59 8.70 21.71
C LYS A 398 -40.88 9.28 20.34
N CYS A 399 -40.78 8.49 19.27
CA CYS A 399 -41.01 8.95 17.91
C CYS A 399 -42.45 9.31 17.68
N VAL A 400 -42.73 10.56 17.27
CA VAL A 400 -44.06 11.06 16.98
C VAL A 400 -44.42 10.94 15.49
N GLY A 401 -43.59 10.32 14.67
CA GLY A 401 -43.87 10.09 13.26
C GLY A 401 -43.95 11.35 12.39
N CYS A 402 -43.17 12.38 12.71
CA CYS A 402 -43.15 13.65 11.97
C CYS A 402 -42.49 13.59 10.57
N GLY A 403 -41.79 12.52 10.25
CA GLY A 403 -41.17 12.30 8.93
C GLY A 403 -39.92 13.10 8.64
N LEU A 404 -39.48 14.03 9.52
CA LEU A 404 -38.38 14.94 9.27
C LEU A 404 -37.05 14.19 9.05
N CYS A 405 -36.78 13.16 9.86
CA CYS A 405 -35.59 12.32 9.74
C CYS A 405 -35.55 11.51 8.42
N ALA A 406 -36.68 11.01 7.98
CA ALA A 406 -36.80 10.26 6.72
C ALA A 406 -36.57 11.17 5.49
N SER A 407 -37.16 12.39 5.51
CA SER A 407 -37.03 13.34 4.40
C SER A 407 -35.59 13.88 4.22
N LYS A 408 -34.79 13.91 5.28
CA LYS A 408 -33.41 14.44 5.30
C LYS A 408 -32.34 13.35 5.26
N CYS A 409 -32.72 12.07 5.27
CA CYS A 409 -31.75 10.98 5.20
C CYS A 409 -31.10 10.89 3.80
N PRO A 410 -29.79 11.10 3.65
CA PRO A 410 -29.13 11.13 2.34
C PRO A 410 -29.18 9.78 1.62
N VAL A 411 -29.25 8.69 2.38
CA VAL A 411 -29.29 7.31 1.85
C VAL A 411 -30.66 6.65 1.99
N LYS A 412 -31.70 7.41 2.40
CA LYS A 412 -33.08 6.92 2.59
C LYS A 412 -33.19 5.69 3.51
N ALA A 413 -32.33 5.58 4.53
CA ALA A 413 -32.31 4.48 5.48
C ALA A 413 -33.48 4.52 6.50
N ILE A 414 -34.36 5.51 6.46
CA ILE A 414 -35.45 5.68 7.43
C ILE A 414 -36.79 5.62 6.68
N SER A 415 -37.65 4.75 7.15
CA SER A 415 -39.03 4.55 6.62
C SER A 415 -40.08 4.59 7.73
N GLY A 416 -41.31 4.91 7.40
CA GLY A 416 -42.45 4.95 8.34
C GLY A 416 -43.59 5.79 7.80
N ALA A 417 -44.81 5.54 8.30
CA ALA A 417 -45.98 6.32 7.99
C ALA A 417 -46.09 7.56 8.91
N PRO A 418 -46.76 8.64 8.48
CA PRO A 418 -47.04 9.79 9.32
C PRO A 418 -47.74 9.40 10.62
N LYS A 419 -47.35 9.99 11.73
CA LYS A 419 -47.88 9.72 13.09
C LYS A 419 -47.62 8.31 13.62
N THR A 420 -46.71 7.54 12.99
CA THR A 420 -46.23 6.23 13.49
C THR A 420 -44.76 6.27 13.77
N GLN A 421 -44.30 5.38 14.65
CA GLN A 421 -42.86 5.25 14.89
C GLN A 421 -42.16 4.86 13.57
N HIS A 422 -41.15 5.63 13.18
CA HIS A 422 -40.32 5.30 12.01
C HIS A 422 -39.34 4.20 12.35
N HIS A 423 -38.91 3.49 11.33
CA HIS A 423 -37.87 2.46 11.41
C HIS A 423 -36.62 2.91 10.67
N LEU A 424 -35.45 2.60 11.20
CA LEU A 424 -34.15 2.85 10.60
C LEU A 424 -33.53 1.52 10.23
N ASP A 425 -33.20 1.34 8.94
CA ASP A 425 -32.48 0.18 8.45
C ASP A 425 -30.96 0.37 8.73
N PRO A 426 -30.38 -0.44 9.66
CA PRO A 426 -28.97 -0.32 10.01
C PRO A 426 -28.03 -0.72 8.85
N ASN A 427 -28.49 -1.55 7.88
CA ASN A 427 -27.67 -1.98 6.75
C ASN A 427 -27.52 -0.90 5.67
N VAL A 428 -28.49 0.03 5.58
CA VAL A 428 -28.47 1.15 4.64
C VAL A 428 -27.88 2.40 5.29
N CYS A 429 -27.91 2.49 6.63
CA CYS A 429 -27.52 3.66 7.39
C CYS A 429 -26.00 3.90 7.34
N VAL A 430 -25.55 5.05 6.80
CA VAL A 430 -24.16 5.50 6.77
C VAL A 430 -23.72 6.22 8.06
N LYS A 431 -24.50 6.15 9.12
CA LYS A 431 -24.19 6.70 10.47
C LYS A 431 -23.83 8.20 10.49
N CYS A 432 -24.28 9.01 9.55
CA CYS A 432 -23.94 10.44 9.45
C CYS A 432 -24.49 11.33 10.59
N GLY A 433 -25.39 10.82 11.44
CA GLY A 433 -25.93 11.53 12.59
C GLY A 433 -26.96 12.62 12.29
N LEU A 434 -27.21 12.97 11.04
CA LEU A 434 -28.12 14.06 10.67
C LEU A 434 -29.52 13.89 11.26
N CYS A 435 -30.07 12.67 11.17
CA CYS A 435 -31.40 12.34 11.71
C CYS A 435 -31.49 12.57 13.23
N ALA A 436 -30.46 12.25 13.99
CA ALA A 436 -30.43 12.48 15.44
C ALA A 436 -30.36 13.98 15.79
N LYS A 437 -29.58 14.76 15.02
CA LYS A 437 -29.46 16.22 15.21
C LYS A 437 -30.77 16.98 14.95
N ILE A 438 -31.55 16.54 13.97
CA ILE A 438 -32.77 17.24 13.54
C ILE A 438 -34.06 16.71 14.19
N CYS A 439 -33.98 15.64 14.99
CA CYS A 439 -35.16 15.06 15.63
C CYS A 439 -35.70 15.99 16.73
N PRO A 440 -36.91 16.59 16.59
CA PRO A 440 -37.40 17.58 17.53
C PRO A 440 -37.76 16.98 18.91
N VAL A 441 -37.99 15.69 18.98
CA VAL A 441 -38.34 14.96 20.21
C VAL A 441 -37.17 14.07 20.72
N HIS A 442 -35.99 14.22 20.10
CA HIS A 442 -34.80 13.43 20.46
C HIS A 442 -35.05 11.91 20.56
N ALA A 443 -35.90 11.40 19.66
CA ALA A 443 -36.28 9.99 19.63
C ALA A 443 -35.23 9.09 18.96
N ILE A 444 -34.18 9.64 18.35
CA ILE A 444 -33.14 8.85 17.68
C ILE A 444 -31.93 8.78 18.60
N LYS A 445 -31.59 7.57 18.99
CA LYS A 445 -30.50 7.24 19.92
C LYS A 445 -29.48 6.33 19.22
N GLY A 446 -28.28 6.21 19.83
CA GLY A 446 -27.17 5.48 19.26
C GLY A 446 -26.39 6.36 18.26
N GLY A 447 -25.45 5.74 17.55
CA GLY A 447 -24.48 6.46 16.75
C GLY A 447 -23.42 7.14 17.64
N ASN A 448 -22.18 7.22 17.19
CA ASN A 448 -21.21 8.09 17.87
C ASN A 448 -21.73 9.53 17.74
N GLN A 449 -22.13 10.11 18.84
CA GLN A 449 -22.26 11.56 18.89
C GLN A 449 -20.85 12.11 18.70
N CYS A 450 -20.53 12.59 17.48
CA CYS A 450 -19.37 13.46 17.33
C CYS A 450 -19.54 14.58 18.35
N LYS A 451 -18.77 14.51 19.44
CA LYS A 451 -18.65 15.60 20.38
C LYS A 451 -17.94 16.79 19.75
#